data_c03e5763ff2af5dab47555e7a9c27570
#
_entry.id   c03e5763ff2af5dab47555e7a9c27570
#
_cell.length_a   1.000
_cell.length_b   1.000
_cell.length_c   1.000
_cell.angle_alpha   90.00
_cell.angle_beta   90.00
_cell.angle_gamma   90.00
#
_symmetry.space_group_name_H-M   'P 1'
#
loop_
_entity.id
_entity.type
_entity.pdbx_description
1 polymer ?
#
loop_
_entity_poly.entity_id
_entity_poly.type
_entity_poly.pdbx_seq_one_letter_code
_entity_poly.pdbx_strand_id
1 'polypeptide(L)'
;SVSPANQRQAMRSLRASIDAAQTTAGNAKHWAQADGLSADSSYSLANRKKVRERARYEVLNNPVARGMVQTHVSSIVGTGPRLQVLTPDQELNSVVERSWRRWSRERQLVEKLRLLCSAKTVDGEGFGMTVTGDDFSKVTLDFRCFEADQCTTPDLTLLKPGYVDGIEYNPETGKPFTYHVLREHPGDLSSRFTRDYD
;
A
#
# COMPACT_ATOMS: atom_id res chain seq x y z
N SER A 1 -10.19 57.25 0.36
CA SER A 1 -9.23 56.32 -0.30
C SER A 1 -8.21 55.86 0.73
N VAL A 2 -8.18 54.58 0.99
CA VAL A 2 -7.21 53.96 1.92
C VAL A 2 -5.84 54.00 1.29
N SER A 3 -4.84 54.56 1.99
CA SER A 3 -3.46 54.68 1.49
C SER A 3 -2.88 53.29 1.15
N PRO A 4 -2.06 53.17 0.06
CA PRO A 4 -1.40 51.91 -0.29
C PRO A 4 -0.55 51.33 0.80
N ALA A 5 -0.03 52.13 1.72
CA ALA A 5 0.71 51.68 2.90
C ALA A 5 -0.21 50.91 3.90
N ASN A 6 -1.42 51.43 4.12
CA ASN A 6 -2.41 50.82 5.00
C ASN A 6 -2.97 49.50 4.40
N GLN A 7 -3.10 49.42 3.06
CA GLN A 7 -3.47 48.17 2.39
C GLN A 7 -2.40 47.10 2.52
N ARG A 8 -1.13 47.45 2.42
CA ARG A 8 -0.01 46.51 2.64
C ARG A 8 0.12 46.06 4.09
N GLN A 9 -0.23 46.92 5.05
CA GLN A 9 -0.25 46.60 6.46
C GLN A 9 -1.44 45.71 6.82
N ALA A 10 -2.61 45.99 6.24
CA ALA A 10 -3.79 45.11 6.38
C ALA A 10 -3.59 43.75 5.73
N MET A 11 -2.93 43.67 4.57
CA MET A 11 -2.56 42.36 3.98
C MET A 11 -1.53 41.58 4.81
N ARG A 12 -0.65 42.24 5.55
CA ARG A 12 0.26 41.57 6.48
C ARG A 12 -0.45 41.00 7.73
N SER A 13 -1.51 41.68 8.19
CA SER A 13 -2.28 41.21 9.36
C SER A 13 -3.26 40.07 9.05
N LEU A 14 -3.61 39.88 7.77
CA LEU A 14 -4.47 38.80 7.28
C LEU A 14 -3.71 37.49 6.96
N ARG A 15 -2.40 37.46 7.09
CA ARG A 15 -1.68 36.18 7.08
C ARG A 15 -1.99 35.49 8.38
N ALA A 16 -2.95 34.59 8.36
CA ALA A 16 -3.16 33.65 9.43
C ALA A 16 -1.80 33.01 9.75
N SER A 17 -1.26 33.28 10.92
CA SER A 17 0.00 32.69 11.36
C SER A 17 -0.30 31.30 11.86
N ILE A 18 -0.19 30.32 10.96
CA ILE A 18 -0.14 28.92 11.37
C ILE A 18 1.28 28.71 11.90
N ASP A 19 1.44 28.42 13.18
CA ASP A 19 2.75 28.25 13.83
C ASP A 19 3.63 27.22 13.09
N ALA A 20 3.03 26.17 12.55
CA ALA A 20 3.71 25.17 11.72
C ALA A 20 4.28 25.72 10.38
N ALA A 21 3.76 26.87 9.92
CA ALA A 21 4.23 27.52 8.69
C ALA A 21 5.30 28.59 8.94
N GLN A 22 5.62 28.85 10.20
CA GLN A 22 6.62 29.86 10.55
C GLN A 22 7.98 29.22 10.78
N THR A 23 9.01 29.80 10.15
CA THR A 23 10.40 29.41 10.39
C THR A 23 11.00 30.39 11.41
N THR A 24 11.30 29.91 12.59
CA THR A 24 11.99 30.62 13.67
C THR A 24 13.43 30.14 13.79
N ALA A 25 14.26 30.89 14.52
CA ALA A 25 15.62 30.46 14.82
C ALA A 25 15.68 29.06 15.51
N GLY A 26 14.65 28.73 16.31
CA GLY A 26 14.57 27.45 17.01
C GLY A 26 14.16 26.25 16.13
N ASN A 27 13.38 26.47 15.09
CA ASN A 27 12.89 25.40 14.23
C ASN A 27 13.47 25.38 12.80
N ALA A 28 14.25 26.37 12.43
CA ALA A 28 14.87 26.50 11.10
C ALA A 28 15.66 25.25 10.69
N LYS A 29 16.36 24.65 11.65
CA LYS A 29 17.16 23.44 11.43
C LYS A 29 16.29 22.21 11.15
N HIS A 30 15.13 22.13 11.81
CA HIS A 30 14.16 21.06 11.59
C HIS A 30 13.53 21.13 10.19
N TRP A 31 13.24 22.33 9.73
CA TRP A 31 12.57 22.56 8.42
C TRP A 31 13.55 22.76 7.25
N ALA A 32 14.87 22.65 7.50
CA ALA A 32 15.88 22.94 6.48
C ALA A 32 15.79 22.09 5.21
N GLN A 33 15.17 20.91 5.29
CA GLN A 33 14.97 19.99 4.17
C GLN A 33 13.50 19.83 3.78
N ALA A 34 12.61 20.68 4.30
CA ALA A 34 11.22 20.70 3.86
C ALA A 34 11.17 21.32 2.47
N ASP A 35 10.81 20.55 1.48
CA ASP A 35 10.69 20.97 0.08
C ASP A 35 9.23 21.05 -0.36
N GLY A 36 9.01 21.66 -1.51
CA GLY A 36 7.70 21.77 -2.15
C GLY A 36 7.51 20.80 -3.32
N LEU A 37 8.21 19.67 -3.29
CA LEU A 37 8.10 18.65 -4.33
C LEU A 37 6.70 18.01 -4.33
N SER A 38 6.29 17.53 -5.49
CA SER A 38 5.08 16.72 -5.60
C SER A 38 5.24 15.41 -4.82
N ALA A 39 4.13 14.78 -4.43
CA ALA A 39 4.16 13.48 -3.77
C ALA A 39 4.96 12.43 -4.57
N ASP A 40 4.78 12.41 -5.90
CA ASP A 40 5.50 11.51 -6.79
C ASP A 40 7.02 11.79 -6.81
N SER A 41 7.41 13.05 -6.88
CA SER A 41 8.84 13.45 -6.85
C SER A 41 9.49 13.17 -5.50
N SER A 42 8.78 13.37 -4.39
CA SER A 42 9.27 13.10 -3.05
C SER A 42 9.41 11.59 -2.78
N TYR A 43 8.50 10.80 -3.33
CA TYR A 43 8.47 9.34 -3.21
C TYR A 43 9.08 8.64 -4.44
N SER A 44 10.25 9.08 -4.88
CA SER A 44 11.01 8.36 -5.91
C SER A 44 11.21 6.89 -5.52
N LEU A 45 11.40 6.00 -6.51
CA LEU A 45 11.60 4.56 -6.30
C LEU A 45 12.66 4.27 -5.24
N ALA A 46 13.80 4.99 -5.29
CA ALA A 46 14.89 4.83 -4.33
C ALA A 46 14.46 5.22 -2.91
N ASN A 47 13.71 6.32 -2.76
CA ASN A 47 13.23 6.78 -1.47
C ASN A 47 12.20 5.80 -0.89
N ARG A 48 11.24 5.34 -1.70
CA ARG A 48 10.23 4.35 -1.28
C ARG A 48 10.88 3.06 -0.80
N LYS A 49 11.83 2.52 -1.56
CA LYS A 49 12.59 1.33 -1.18
C LYS A 49 13.30 1.53 0.17
N LYS A 50 14.00 2.65 0.33
CA LYS A 50 14.73 2.94 1.56
C LYS A 50 13.82 3.12 2.79
N VAL A 51 12.69 3.79 2.62
CA VAL A 51 11.71 3.97 3.71
C VAL A 51 11.10 2.61 4.10
N ARG A 52 10.77 1.77 3.13
CA ARG A 52 10.25 0.41 3.35
C ARG A 52 11.25 -0.47 4.10
N GLU A 53 12.51 -0.49 3.68
CA GLU A 53 13.58 -1.21 4.37
C GLU A 53 13.69 -0.79 5.85
N ARG A 54 13.63 0.52 6.12
CA ARG A 54 13.71 1.06 7.48
C ARG A 54 12.47 0.74 8.31
N ALA A 55 11.27 0.83 7.73
CA ALA A 55 10.03 0.47 8.41
C ALA A 55 10.01 -1.01 8.80
N ARG A 56 10.42 -1.90 7.89
CA ARG A 56 10.58 -3.35 8.18
C ARG A 56 11.59 -3.59 9.30
N TYR A 57 12.73 -2.89 9.26
CA TYR A 57 13.73 -2.99 10.31
C TYR A 57 13.17 -2.60 11.69
N GLU A 58 12.43 -1.50 11.77
CA GLU A 58 11.79 -1.06 13.03
C GLU A 58 10.78 -2.10 13.54
N VAL A 59 9.92 -2.64 12.67
CA VAL A 59 8.94 -3.65 13.09
C VAL A 59 9.62 -4.95 13.56
N LEU A 60 10.76 -5.31 12.98
CA LEU A 60 11.51 -6.50 13.38
C LEU A 60 12.25 -6.32 14.71
N ASN A 61 12.82 -5.14 14.97
CA ASN A 61 13.74 -4.90 16.07
C ASN A 61 13.12 -4.12 17.25
N ASN A 62 12.00 -3.40 17.02
CA ASN A 62 11.33 -2.61 18.04
C ASN A 62 10.00 -3.26 18.44
N PRO A 63 9.89 -3.80 19.67
CA PRO A 63 8.67 -4.48 20.12
C PRO A 63 7.46 -3.54 20.20
N VAL A 64 7.66 -2.24 20.42
CA VAL A 64 6.56 -1.26 20.43
C VAL A 64 6.01 -1.08 19.02
N ALA A 65 6.86 -0.87 18.03
CA ALA A 65 6.45 -0.76 16.63
C ALA A 65 5.71 -2.02 16.16
N ARG A 66 6.24 -3.19 16.50
CA ARG A 66 5.58 -4.48 16.24
C ARG A 66 4.21 -4.56 16.90
N GLY A 67 4.10 -4.20 18.17
CA GLY A 67 2.84 -4.20 18.92
C GLY A 67 1.80 -3.27 18.30
N MET A 68 2.19 -2.10 17.85
CA MET A 68 1.31 -1.16 17.15
C MET A 68 0.77 -1.75 15.85
N VAL A 69 1.63 -2.31 15.00
CA VAL A 69 1.22 -2.95 13.74
C VAL A 69 0.29 -4.13 14.00
N GLN A 70 0.62 -5.01 14.94
CA GLN A 70 -0.21 -6.17 15.28
C GLN A 70 -1.60 -5.76 15.81
N THR A 71 -1.66 -4.76 16.67
CA THR A 71 -2.92 -4.23 17.20
C THR A 71 -3.77 -3.64 16.07
N HIS A 72 -3.16 -2.84 15.20
CA HIS A 72 -3.83 -2.26 14.04
C HIS A 72 -4.41 -3.33 13.12
N VAL A 73 -3.60 -4.32 12.72
CA VAL A 73 -4.03 -5.44 11.87
C VAL A 73 -5.15 -6.24 12.53
N SER A 74 -5.02 -6.53 13.82
CA SER A 74 -6.04 -7.28 14.56
C SER A 74 -7.36 -6.51 14.67
N SER A 75 -7.30 -5.20 14.82
CA SER A 75 -8.49 -4.34 14.90
C SER A 75 -9.22 -4.22 13.56
N ILE A 76 -8.48 -4.17 12.44
CA ILE A 76 -9.07 -4.05 11.11
C ILE A 76 -9.63 -5.39 10.63
N VAL A 77 -8.84 -6.45 10.69
CA VAL A 77 -9.20 -7.75 10.10
C VAL A 77 -10.08 -8.57 11.05
N GLY A 78 -9.82 -8.49 12.35
CA GLY A 78 -10.56 -9.23 13.37
C GLY A 78 -10.60 -10.73 13.07
N THR A 79 -11.82 -11.28 13.05
CA THR A 79 -12.10 -12.70 12.70
C THR A 79 -12.29 -12.94 11.21
N GLY A 80 -12.09 -11.89 10.38
CA GLY A 80 -12.30 -11.93 8.94
C GLY A 80 -13.74 -11.65 8.50
N PRO A 81 -13.95 -11.53 7.19
CA PRO A 81 -15.28 -11.24 6.62
C PRO A 81 -16.23 -12.42 6.79
N ARG A 82 -17.48 -12.11 7.09
CA ARG A 82 -18.58 -13.06 7.16
C ARG A 82 -19.55 -12.80 6.02
N LEU A 83 -19.91 -13.85 5.30
CA LEU A 83 -20.95 -13.77 4.29
C LEU A 83 -22.31 -13.98 4.96
N GLN A 84 -23.25 -13.08 4.66
CA GLN A 84 -24.65 -13.22 4.99
C GLN A 84 -25.45 -13.12 3.68
N VAL A 85 -26.19 -14.17 3.36
CA VAL A 85 -27.01 -14.23 2.14
C VAL A 85 -28.44 -13.92 2.50
N LEU A 86 -29.06 -12.96 1.80
CA LEU A 86 -30.39 -12.44 2.09
C LEU A 86 -31.37 -12.74 0.94
N THR A 87 -31.51 -14.03 0.60
CA THR A 87 -32.54 -14.46 -0.34
C THR A 87 -33.79 -14.98 0.40
N PRO A 88 -34.94 -15.07 -0.23
CA PRO A 88 -36.14 -15.68 0.37
C PRO A 88 -35.96 -17.15 0.73
N ASP A 89 -35.02 -17.85 0.09
CA ASP A 89 -34.73 -19.26 0.31
C ASP A 89 -33.67 -19.44 1.42
N GLN A 90 -34.16 -19.81 2.61
CA GLN A 90 -33.31 -20.00 3.79
C GLN A 90 -32.36 -21.21 3.66
N GLU A 91 -32.77 -22.24 2.91
CA GLU A 91 -31.94 -23.44 2.72
C GLU A 91 -30.74 -23.11 1.81
N LEU A 92 -31.01 -22.42 0.69
CA LEU A 92 -29.98 -21.91 -0.22
C LEU A 92 -28.99 -20.99 0.52
N ASN A 93 -29.50 -20.04 1.33
CA ASN A 93 -28.65 -19.14 2.12
C ASN A 93 -27.67 -19.92 3.00
N SER A 94 -28.19 -20.92 3.71
CA SER A 94 -27.39 -21.76 4.60
C SER A 94 -26.32 -22.59 3.86
N VAL A 95 -26.63 -23.08 2.67
CA VAL A 95 -25.68 -23.82 1.83
C VAL A 95 -24.55 -22.91 1.34
N VAL A 96 -24.88 -21.72 0.83
CA VAL A 96 -23.89 -20.77 0.33
C VAL A 96 -22.98 -20.27 1.45
N GLU A 97 -23.52 -19.93 2.62
CA GLU A 97 -22.74 -19.48 3.76
C GLU A 97 -21.82 -20.56 4.32
N ARG A 98 -22.26 -21.82 4.33
CA ARG A 98 -21.38 -22.94 4.71
C ARG A 98 -20.25 -23.13 3.72
N SER A 99 -20.54 -23.02 2.42
CA SER A 99 -19.54 -23.13 1.36
C SER A 99 -18.49 -22.03 1.46
N TRP A 100 -18.93 -20.77 1.70
CA TRP A 100 -18.04 -19.64 1.96
C TRP A 100 -17.13 -19.89 3.17
N ARG A 101 -17.70 -20.29 4.31
CA ARG A 101 -16.91 -20.55 5.53
C ARG A 101 -15.89 -21.67 5.35
N ARG A 102 -16.24 -22.69 4.55
CA ARG A 102 -15.33 -23.77 4.21
C ARG A 102 -14.20 -23.28 3.32
N TRP A 103 -14.53 -22.62 2.22
CA TRP A 103 -13.57 -22.04 1.27
C TRP A 103 -12.61 -21.07 1.99
N SER A 104 -13.13 -20.14 2.78
CA SER A 104 -12.34 -19.14 3.52
C SER A 104 -11.31 -19.80 4.44
N ARG A 105 -11.66 -20.92 5.09
CA ARG A 105 -10.72 -21.69 5.94
C ARG A 105 -9.71 -22.46 5.11
N GLU A 106 -10.15 -23.17 4.07
CA GLU A 106 -9.27 -23.95 3.19
C GLU A 106 -8.22 -23.07 2.51
N ARG A 107 -8.61 -21.83 2.15
CA ARG A 107 -7.73 -20.86 1.51
C ARG A 107 -7.00 -19.93 2.48
N GLN A 108 -7.18 -20.09 3.77
CA GLN A 108 -6.55 -19.24 4.79
C GLN A 108 -6.81 -17.73 4.53
N LEU A 109 -8.04 -17.37 4.13
CA LEU A 109 -8.38 -16.03 3.71
C LEU A 109 -8.08 -14.98 4.78
N VAL A 110 -8.37 -15.29 6.04
CA VAL A 110 -8.17 -14.35 7.17
C VAL A 110 -6.70 -14.05 7.37
N GLU A 111 -5.85 -15.07 7.29
CA GLU A 111 -4.40 -14.96 7.39
C GLU A 111 -3.83 -14.13 6.25
N LYS A 112 -4.30 -14.35 5.02
CA LYS A 112 -3.92 -13.57 3.84
C LYS A 112 -4.34 -12.12 3.97
N LEU A 113 -5.54 -11.83 4.48
CA LEU A 113 -6.00 -10.46 4.73
C LEU A 113 -5.16 -9.76 5.82
N ARG A 114 -4.77 -10.49 6.87
CA ARG A 114 -3.85 -9.95 7.89
C ARG A 114 -2.49 -9.64 7.30
N LEU A 115 -1.97 -10.51 6.43
CA LEU A 115 -0.70 -10.30 5.74
C LEU A 115 -0.76 -9.04 4.87
N LEU A 116 -1.82 -8.87 4.07
CA LEU A 116 -2.03 -7.67 3.25
C LEU A 116 -2.17 -6.41 4.08
N CYS A 117 -2.93 -6.46 5.17
CA CYS A 117 -3.10 -5.33 6.07
C CYS A 117 -1.77 -4.95 6.72
N SER A 118 -0.97 -5.93 7.14
CA SER A 118 0.37 -5.72 7.66
C SER A 118 1.30 -5.11 6.62
N ALA A 119 1.34 -5.64 5.40
CA ALA A 119 2.13 -5.11 4.31
C ALA A 119 1.74 -3.65 4.00
N LYS A 120 0.44 -3.35 3.88
CA LYS A 120 -0.03 -1.98 3.68
C LYS A 120 0.42 -1.04 4.81
N THR A 121 0.44 -1.51 6.05
CA THR A 121 0.82 -0.69 7.21
C THR A 121 2.31 -0.43 7.28
N VAL A 122 3.14 -1.43 6.97
CA VAL A 122 4.60 -1.38 7.10
C VAL A 122 5.25 -0.87 5.82
N ASP A 123 4.83 -1.40 4.67
CA ASP A 123 5.43 -1.11 3.36
C ASP A 123 4.75 0.06 2.63
N GLY A 124 3.57 0.51 3.12
CA GLY A 124 2.74 1.52 2.48
C GLY A 124 1.80 0.96 1.42
N GLU A 125 2.06 -0.25 0.93
CA GLU A 125 1.28 -0.92 -0.11
C GLU A 125 1.24 -2.44 0.13
N GLY A 126 0.20 -3.09 -0.36
CA GLY A 126 0.06 -4.55 -0.28
C GLY A 126 -0.58 -5.05 -1.56
N PHE A 127 -0.01 -6.09 -2.14
CA PHE A 127 -0.45 -6.65 -3.40
C PHE A 127 -1.02 -8.05 -3.22
N GLY A 128 -2.07 -8.31 -3.98
CA GLY A 128 -2.67 -9.62 -4.05
C GLY A 128 -3.41 -9.82 -5.35
N MET A 129 -3.40 -11.04 -5.85
CA MET A 129 -4.11 -11.40 -7.06
C MET A 129 -4.97 -12.64 -6.85
N THR A 130 -6.08 -12.69 -7.54
CA THR A 130 -6.92 -13.88 -7.62
C THR A 130 -6.29 -14.87 -8.59
N VAL A 131 -6.19 -16.12 -8.16
CA VAL A 131 -5.69 -17.22 -8.97
C VAL A 131 -6.70 -18.35 -8.97
N THR A 132 -6.70 -19.15 -10.02
CA THR A 132 -7.47 -20.40 -10.10
C THR A 132 -6.48 -21.56 -10.06
N GLY A 133 -6.70 -22.50 -9.17
CA GLY A 133 -5.86 -23.70 -9.02
C GLY A 133 -6.67 -24.97 -9.19
N ASP A 134 -6.01 -26.03 -9.67
CA ASP A 134 -6.59 -27.37 -9.88
C ASP A 134 -6.46 -28.25 -8.64
N ASP A 135 -6.39 -27.66 -7.46
CA ASP A 135 -6.39 -28.45 -6.24
C ASP A 135 -7.78 -29.06 -5.96
N PHE A 136 -7.82 -30.09 -5.12
CA PHE A 136 -9.02 -30.90 -4.83
C PHE A 136 -10.19 -30.14 -4.17
N SER A 137 -10.19 -28.82 -4.17
CA SER A 137 -11.27 -27.99 -3.65
C SER A 137 -12.40 -27.83 -4.70
N LYS A 138 -13.66 -27.87 -4.23
CA LYS A 138 -14.82 -27.60 -5.09
C LYS A 138 -14.81 -26.20 -5.67
N VAL A 139 -14.17 -25.25 -5.00
CA VAL A 139 -13.99 -23.88 -5.47
C VAL A 139 -12.51 -23.67 -5.74
N THR A 140 -12.17 -23.60 -7.01
CA THR A 140 -10.78 -23.50 -7.49
C THR A 140 -10.17 -22.10 -7.28
N LEU A 141 -11.01 -21.10 -6.96
CA LEU A 141 -10.57 -19.74 -6.66
C LEU A 141 -9.68 -19.68 -5.43
N ASP A 142 -8.54 -19.05 -5.57
CA ASP A 142 -7.63 -18.71 -4.46
C ASP A 142 -7.17 -17.25 -4.57
N PHE A 143 -6.49 -16.78 -3.54
CA PHE A 143 -5.92 -15.45 -3.44
C PHE A 143 -4.45 -15.56 -3.05
N ARG A 144 -3.54 -15.06 -3.89
CA ARG A 144 -2.11 -15.05 -3.65
C ARG A 144 -1.68 -13.64 -3.27
N CYS A 145 -0.94 -13.52 -2.16
CA CYS A 145 -0.29 -12.27 -1.75
C CYS A 145 1.16 -12.27 -2.23
N PHE A 146 1.67 -11.10 -2.57
CA PHE A 146 3.08 -10.90 -2.89
C PHE A 146 3.58 -9.58 -2.30
N GLU A 147 4.90 -9.49 -2.13
CA GLU A 147 5.52 -8.32 -1.54
C GLU A 147 5.62 -7.17 -2.54
N ALA A 148 5.61 -5.95 -2.01
CA ALA A 148 5.69 -4.74 -2.82
C ALA A 148 6.97 -4.67 -3.69
N ASP A 149 8.06 -5.28 -3.22
CA ASP A 149 9.31 -5.35 -3.97
C ASP A 149 9.25 -6.28 -5.20
N GLN A 150 8.27 -7.17 -5.25
CA GLN A 150 8.03 -8.02 -6.43
C GLN A 150 7.33 -7.26 -7.55
N CYS A 151 6.55 -6.20 -7.24
CA CYS A 151 5.97 -5.33 -8.26
C CYS A 151 7.06 -4.34 -8.72
N THR A 152 7.63 -4.57 -9.89
CA THR A 152 8.76 -3.77 -10.38
C THR A 152 8.72 -3.62 -11.89
N THR A 153 9.25 -2.50 -12.37
CA THR A 153 9.30 -2.23 -13.81
C THR A 153 10.32 -3.16 -14.49
N PRO A 154 9.94 -3.85 -15.57
CA PRO A 154 10.88 -4.64 -16.38
C PRO A 154 12.06 -3.80 -16.85
N ASP A 155 13.22 -4.44 -17.00
CA ASP A 155 14.46 -3.77 -17.40
C ASP A 155 14.26 -2.93 -18.67
N LEU A 156 14.82 -1.72 -18.67
CA LEU A 156 14.83 -0.76 -19.79
C LEU A 156 13.48 -0.10 -20.16
N THR A 157 12.39 -0.39 -19.48
CA THR A 157 11.09 0.29 -19.74
C THR A 157 10.89 1.55 -18.89
N LEU A 158 11.87 1.89 -18.05
CA LEU A 158 11.84 3.02 -17.11
C LEU A 158 11.51 4.39 -17.73
N LEU A 159 11.79 4.56 -19.01
CA LEU A 159 11.57 5.83 -19.72
C LEU A 159 10.30 5.84 -20.58
N LYS A 160 9.51 4.77 -20.56
CA LYS A 160 8.29 4.71 -21.35
C LYS A 160 7.13 5.41 -20.62
N PRO A 161 6.47 6.38 -21.27
CA PRO A 161 5.29 7.01 -20.67
C PRO A 161 4.22 5.98 -20.28
N GLY A 162 3.62 6.15 -19.11
CA GLY A 162 2.60 5.24 -18.61
C GLY A 162 3.14 4.07 -17.77
N TYR A 163 4.44 4.04 -17.48
CA TYR A 163 5.04 3.05 -16.57
C TYR A 163 5.50 3.70 -15.27
N VAL A 164 5.05 3.18 -14.15
CA VAL A 164 5.55 3.56 -12.82
C VAL A 164 5.66 2.33 -11.95
N ASP A 165 6.89 1.97 -11.58
CA ASP A 165 7.18 0.92 -10.59
C ASP A 165 6.46 -0.42 -10.82
N GLY A 166 6.54 -0.94 -12.05
CA GLY A 166 5.91 -2.19 -12.41
C GLY A 166 4.44 -2.10 -12.76
N ILE A 167 3.87 -0.90 -12.75
CA ILE A 167 2.47 -0.68 -13.10
C ILE A 167 2.40 0.07 -14.42
N GLU A 168 1.70 -0.51 -15.38
CA GLU A 168 1.30 0.19 -16.60
C GLU A 168 -0.07 0.84 -16.39
N TYR A 169 -0.20 2.09 -16.75
CA TYR A 169 -1.47 2.79 -16.70
C TYR A 169 -1.73 3.59 -17.96
N ASN A 170 -3.00 3.79 -18.24
CA ASN A 170 -3.42 4.62 -19.35
C ASN A 170 -3.11 6.09 -19.02
N PRO A 171 -2.25 6.78 -19.81
CA PRO A 171 -1.84 8.16 -19.54
C PRO A 171 -2.99 9.16 -19.57
N GLU A 172 -4.07 8.87 -20.31
CA GLU A 172 -5.24 9.75 -20.43
C GLU A 172 -6.18 9.64 -19.24
N THR A 173 -6.36 8.42 -18.71
CA THR A 173 -7.35 8.13 -17.67
C THR A 173 -6.73 7.90 -16.30
N GLY A 174 -5.40 7.68 -16.22
CA GLY A 174 -4.69 7.32 -15.00
C GLY A 174 -5.06 5.92 -14.45
N LYS A 175 -5.81 5.10 -15.21
CA LYS A 175 -6.22 3.77 -14.75
C LYS A 175 -5.11 2.75 -14.99
N PRO A 176 -4.72 1.95 -13.98
CA PRO A 176 -3.79 0.85 -14.15
C PRO A 176 -4.46 -0.27 -14.96
N PHE A 177 -3.69 -0.94 -15.82
CA PHE A 177 -4.18 -2.08 -16.61
C PHE A 177 -3.24 -3.29 -16.60
N THR A 178 -1.95 -3.10 -16.30
CA THR A 178 -1.00 -4.20 -16.19
C THR A 178 -0.13 -4.01 -14.95
N TYR A 179 0.16 -5.12 -14.27
CA TYR A 179 1.11 -5.17 -13.16
C TYR A 179 2.18 -6.19 -13.49
N HIS A 180 3.44 -5.77 -13.46
CA HIS A 180 4.59 -6.65 -13.68
C HIS A 180 5.09 -7.17 -12.33
N VAL A 181 4.90 -8.45 -12.09
CA VAL A 181 5.21 -9.08 -10.81
C VAL A 181 6.29 -10.14 -11.00
N LEU A 182 7.39 -9.99 -10.28
CA LEU A 182 8.43 -11.01 -10.22
C LEU A 182 7.90 -12.27 -9.53
N ARG A 183 8.26 -13.44 -10.03
CA ARG A 183 7.91 -14.73 -9.41
C ARG A 183 8.53 -14.90 -8.04
N GLU A 184 9.75 -14.39 -7.87
CA GLU A 184 10.51 -14.46 -6.63
C GLU A 184 10.84 -13.06 -6.11
N HIS A 185 11.01 -12.92 -4.80
CA HIS A 185 11.40 -11.66 -4.20
C HIS A 185 12.85 -11.30 -4.63
N PRO A 186 13.12 -10.05 -5.06
CA PRO A 186 14.44 -9.65 -5.56
C PRO A 186 15.55 -9.72 -4.50
N GLY A 187 15.20 -9.85 -3.24
CA GLY A 187 16.13 -10.04 -2.11
C GLY A 187 16.42 -11.50 -1.78
N ASP A 188 15.76 -12.45 -2.42
CA ASP A 188 16.03 -13.87 -2.19
C ASP A 188 17.36 -14.28 -2.80
N LEU A 189 18.06 -15.19 -2.13
CA LEU A 189 19.38 -15.65 -2.60
C LEU A 189 19.29 -16.41 -3.93
N SER A 190 18.16 -17.07 -4.20
CA SER A 190 17.86 -17.78 -5.45
C SER A 190 17.60 -16.83 -6.62
N SER A 191 16.97 -15.69 -6.37
CA SER A 191 16.59 -14.71 -7.41
C SER A 191 17.77 -13.96 -8.03
N ARG A 192 18.96 -14.09 -7.47
CA ARG A 192 20.15 -13.42 -8.00
C ARG A 192 20.57 -13.91 -9.38
N PHE A 193 20.07 -15.07 -9.81
CA PHE A 193 20.48 -15.74 -11.07
C PHE A 193 19.41 -15.71 -12.15
N THR A 194 18.14 -15.50 -11.82
CA THR A 194 17.04 -15.46 -12.80
C THR A 194 16.00 -14.44 -12.39
N ARG A 195 15.77 -13.43 -13.22
CA ARG A 195 14.64 -12.52 -13.08
C ARG A 195 13.55 -12.95 -14.06
N ASP A 196 12.61 -13.76 -13.58
CA ASP A 196 11.43 -14.15 -14.35
C ASP A 196 10.24 -13.27 -13.97
N TYR A 197 9.54 -12.78 -14.98
CA TYR A 197 8.31 -11.98 -14.86
C TYR A 197 7.10 -12.82 -15.30
N ASP A 198 5.98 -12.62 -14.62
CA ASP A 198 4.64 -13.10 -15.01
C ASP A 198 3.85 -12.03 -15.73
#